data_e17a56f74e5fa4e7b30310a7715f3ba4
#
_entry.id   e17a56f74e5fa4e7b30310a7715f3ba4
#
_cell.length_a   1.000
_cell.length_b   1.000
_cell.length_c   1.000
_cell.angle_alpha   90.00
_cell.angle_beta   90.00
_cell.angle_gamma   90.00
#
_symmetry.space_group_name_H-M   'P 1'
#
loop_
_entity.id
_entity.type
_entity.pdbx_description
1 polymer ?
#
loop_
_entity_poly.entity_id
_entity_poly.type
_entity_poly.pdbx_seq_one_letter_code
_entity_poly.pdbx_strand_id
1 'polypeptide(L)'
;GEARTVGRPTVFVRLTGCPQRCVWCDTEYAFSGGEKWSLEAILAQVAGYQAHYVTVTGGEPLAQPNCLGLLTALCDQGYEVSLETGGAMDIAEVDPRVSVVMDLKAPGSGEQHNNRLENIPLLRPHHQVKFVLADRKDYDWARFMLDQHQLPQRVGDVLFSPVQGQLAPGELADWIVADRLPVRFQLQLHKLLWNDARGR
;
A
#
# COMPACT_ATOMS: atom_id res chain seq x y z
N GLY A 1 9.98 -5.11 4.78
CA GLY A 1 8.85 -4.20 4.67
C GLY A 1 8.94 -3.32 3.44
N GLU A 2 7.84 -2.73 3.09
CA GLU A 2 7.71 -1.73 2.03
C GLU A 2 7.31 -0.38 2.62
N ALA A 3 7.10 0.61 1.77
CA ALA A 3 6.66 1.94 2.17
C ALA A 3 7.56 2.53 3.27
N ARG A 4 7.01 3.02 4.37
CA ARG A 4 7.78 3.63 5.46
C ARG A 4 8.78 2.67 6.11
N THR A 5 8.45 1.37 6.14
CA THR A 5 9.28 0.34 6.80
C THR A 5 10.18 -0.42 5.83
N VAL A 6 10.43 0.13 4.64
CA VAL A 6 11.31 -0.49 3.64
C VAL A 6 12.67 -0.85 4.25
N GLY A 7 13.11 -2.11 4.04
CA GLY A 7 14.36 -2.64 4.59
C GLY A 7 14.27 -3.12 6.05
N ARG A 8 13.14 -2.96 6.75
CA ARG A 8 12.95 -3.47 8.12
C ARG A 8 12.27 -4.83 8.11
N PRO A 9 12.64 -5.77 9.01
CA PRO A 9 11.87 -7.01 9.20
C PRO A 9 10.42 -6.69 9.56
N THR A 10 9.47 -7.19 8.77
CA THR A 10 8.04 -6.87 8.91
C THR A 10 7.21 -8.12 8.71
N VAL A 11 6.23 -8.36 9.58
CA VAL A 11 5.23 -9.41 9.39
C VAL A 11 4.15 -8.90 8.46
N PHE A 12 3.84 -9.66 7.40
CA PHE A 12 2.72 -9.36 6.51
C PHE A 12 1.52 -10.23 6.89
N VAL A 13 0.42 -9.59 7.30
CA VAL A 13 -0.88 -10.23 7.47
C VAL A 13 -1.69 -9.96 6.20
N ARG A 14 -1.82 -10.98 5.35
CA ARG A 14 -2.50 -10.84 4.06
C ARG A 14 -3.92 -11.38 4.13
N LEU A 15 -4.91 -10.49 3.97
CA LEU A 15 -6.31 -10.82 3.91
C LEU A 15 -6.75 -11.10 2.47
N THR A 16 -7.76 -11.95 2.29
CA THR A 16 -8.30 -12.31 0.97
C THR A 16 -9.48 -11.45 0.58
N GLY A 17 -9.82 -11.46 -0.71
CA GLY A 17 -10.89 -10.65 -1.29
C GLY A 17 -10.38 -9.28 -1.76
N CYS A 18 -10.78 -8.89 -2.97
CA CYS A 18 -10.50 -7.58 -3.53
C CYS A 18 -11.62 -7.20 -4.50
N PRO A 19 -12.20 -5.98 -4.40
CA PRO A 19 -13.19 -5.51 -5.36
C PRO A 19 -12.56 -5.03 -6.67
N GLN A 20 -11.24 -4.77 -6.69
CA GLN A 20 -10.49 -4.25 -7.83
C GLN A 20 -9.88 -5.37 -8.67
N ARG A 21 -9.59 -5.07 -9.97
CA ARG A 21 -8.96 -5.98 -10.95
C ARG A 21 -7.88 -5.25 -11.72
N CYS A 22 -6.86 -4.78 -10.99
CA CYS A 22 -5.74 -4.04 -11.60
C CYS A 22 -5.02 -4.89 -12.65
N VAL A 23 -4.68 -4.29 -13.80
CA VAL A 23 -4.05 -4.97 -14.95
C VAL A 23 -2.71 -5.63 -14.57
N TRP A 24 -1.95 -5.03 -13.65
CA TRP A 24 -0.65 -5.53 -13.19
C TRP A 24 -0.67 -6.00 -11.74
N CYS A 25 -1.80 -6.58 -11.28
CA CYS A 25 -1.89 -7.10 -9.92
C CYS A 25 -0.86 -8.24 -9.71
N ASP A 26 0.01 -8.07 -8.74
CA ASP A 26 1.01 -9.08 -8.36
C ASP A 26 0.51 -10.06 -7.28
N THR A 27 -0.70 -9.85 -6.78
CA THR A 27 -1.32 -10.63 -5.70
C THR A 27 -2.69 -11.20 -6.07
N GLU A 28 -2.91 -11.57 -7.32
CA GLU A 28 -4.19 -12.15 -7.79
C GLU A 28 -4.61 -13.38 -6.98
N TYR A 29 -3.64 -14.12 -6.42
CA TYR A 29 -3.90 -15.23 -5.52
C TYR A 29 -4.66 -14.84 -4.24
N ALA A 30 -4.69 -13.55 -3.89
CA ALA A 30 -5.45 -13.02 -2.77
C ALA A 30 -6.90 -12.60 -3.13
N PHE A 31 -7.33 -12.77 -4.38
CA PHE A 31 -8.72 -12.45 -4.77
C PHE A 31 -9.74 -13.37 -4.13
N SER A 32 -9.37 -14.62 -3.88
CA SER A 32 -10.25 -15.64 -3.31
C SER A 32 -9.47 -16.71 -2.55
N GLY A 33 -10.18 -17.60 -1.87
CA GLY A 33 -9.56 -18.66 -1.08
C GLY A 33 -9.07 -18.16 0.28
N GLY A 34 -7.95 -18.71 0.76
CA GLY A 34 -7.42 -18.45 2.08
C GLY A 34 -8.02 -19.33 3.15
N GLU A 35 -7.54 -19.18 4.38
CA GLU A 35 -7.98 -19.93 5.55
C GLU A 35 -8.68 -18.99 6.54
N LYS A 36 -9.69 -19.52 7.23
CA LYS A 36 -10.35 -18.77 8.31
C LYS A 36 -9.55 -18.90 9.58
N TRP A 37 -9.08 -17.79 10.09
CA TRP A 37 -8.35 -17.71 11.35
C TRP A 37 -9.12 -16.83 12.33
N SER A 38 -9.09 -17.20 13.63
CA SER A 38 -9.57 -16.29 14.67
C SER A 38 -8.58 -15.14 14.88
N LEU A 39 -9.07 -14.03 15.45
CA LEU A 39 -8.21 -12.90 15.77
C LEU A 39 -7.06 -13.31 16.70
N GLU A 40 -7.35 -14.11 17.72
CA GLU A 40 -6.38 -14.62 18.69
C GLU A 40 -5.29 -15.47 18.00
N ALA A 41 -5.68 -16.31 17.04
CA ALA A 41 -4.75 -17.14 16.29
C ALA A 41 -3.80 -16.29 15.42
N ILE A 42 -4.32 -15.24 14.78
CA ILE A 42 -3.51 -14.30 13.99
C ILE A 42 -2.51 -13.60 14.92
N LEU A 43 -2.97 -13.06 16.05
CA LEU A 43 -2.11 -12.34 17.00
C LEU A 43 -1.02 -13.25 17.56
N ALA A 44 -1.35 -14.50 17.92
CA ALA A 44 -0.37 -15.48 18.38
C ALA A 44 0.70 -15.80 17.32
N GLN A 45 0.26 -15.94 16.06
CA GLN A 45 1.18 -16.19 14.94
C GLN A 45 2.11 -14.99 14.71
N VAL A 46 1.58 -13.76 14.73
CA VAL A 46 2.37 -12.53 14.60
C VAL A 46 3.41 -12.43 15.71
N ALA A 47 3.01 -12.69 16.96
CA ALA A 47 3.93 -12.67 18.11
C ALA A 47 5.08 -13.69 17.97
N GLY A 48 4.83 -14.84 17.35
CA GLY A 48 5.85 -15.87 17.09
C GLY A 48 7.00 -15.41 16.21
N TYR A 49 6.80 -14.41 15.35
CA TYR A 49 7.86 -13.85 14.50
C TYR A 49 8.78 -12.85 15.21
N GLN A 50 8.40 -12.36 16.40
CA GLN A 50 9.20 -11.41 17.20
C GLN A 50 9.62 -10.14 16.43
N ALA A 51 8.85 -9.74 15.43
CA ALA A 51 9.08 -8.50 14.67
C ALA A 51 8.28 -7.36 15.28
N HIS A 52 8.82 -6.13 15.19
CA HIS A 52 8.15 -4.93 15.72
C HIS A 52 7.12 -4.37 14.72
N TYR A 53 7.36 -4.56 13.43
CA TYR A 53 6.55 -3.99 12.35
C TYR A 53 5.58 -5.02 11.80
N VAL A 54 4.32 -4.60 11.62
CA VAL A 54 3.27 -5.43 11.01
C VAL A 54 2.60 -4.64 9.89
N THR A 55 2.51 -5.24 8.72
CA THR A 55 1.75 -4.70 7.59
C THR A 55 0.52 -5.55 7.35
N VAL A 56 -0.66 -4.96 7.52
CA VAL A 56 -1.93 -5.57 7.11
C VAL A 56 -2.20 -5.17 5.67
N THR A 57 -2.34 -6.17 4.82
CA THR A 57 -2.52 -6.02 3.37
C THR A 57 -3.45 -7.12 2.86
N GLY A 58 -3.52 -7.33 1.56
CA GLY A 58 -4.33 -8.44 1.05
C GLY A 58 -4.48 -8.39 -0.45
N GLY A 59 -5.70 -8.72 -0.90
CA GLY A 59 -6.33 -8.06 -2.01
C GLY A 59 -6.69 -6.63 -1.60
N GLU A 60 -7.90 -6.43 -0.99
CA GLU A 60 -8.23 -5.18 -0.29
C GLU A 60 -8.59 -5.52 1.16
N PRO A 61 -7.72 -5.20 2.12
CA PRO A 61 -7.94 -5.62 3.51
C PRO A 61 -9.20 -5.02 4.13
N LEU A 62 -9.56 -3.78 3.79
CA LEU A 62 -10.76 -3.12 4.31
C LEU A 62 -12.07 -3.71 3.78
N ALA A 63 -12.03 -4.56 2.75
CA ALA A 63 -13.18 -5.34 2.32
C ALA A 63 -13.54 -6.47 3.30
N GLN A 64 -12.65 -6.81 4.24
CA GLN A 64 -12.89 -7.82 5.26
C GLN A 64 -13.54 -7.18 6.51
N PRO A 65 -14.70 -7.68 6.97
CA PRO A 65 -15.47 -7.05 8.07
C PRO A 65 -14.67 -6.86 9.37
N ASN A 66 -13.74 -7.76 9.65
CA ASN A 66 -12.97 -7.74 10.91
C ASN A 66 -11.59 -7.05 10.77
N CYS A 67 -11.30 -6.42 9.64
CA CYS A 67 -10.00 -5.78 9.40
C CYS A 67 -9.74 -4.66 10.42
N LEU A 68 -10.73 -3.81 10.70
CA LEU A 68 -10.58 -2.71 11.66
C LEU A 68 -10.25 -3.22 13.07
N GLY A 69 -10.94 -4.29 13.51
CA GLY A 69 -10.66 -4.93 14.80
C GLY A 69 -9.25 -5.54 14.88
N LEU A 70 -8.77 -6.13 13.78
CA LEU A 70 -7.40 -6.65 13.69
C LEU A 70 -6.36 -5.53 13.81
N LEU A 71 -6.55 -4.42 13.09
CA LEU A 71 -5.65 -3.26 13.13
C LEU A 71 -5.53 -2.70 14.55
N THR A 72 -6.66 -2.50 15.23
CA THR A 72 -6.71 -2.02 16.61
C THR A 72 -6.02 -2.98 17.56
N ALA A 73 -6.30 -4.28 17.46
CA ALA A 73 -5.72 -5.30 18.33
C ALA A 73 -4.18 -5.39 18.18
N LEU A 74 -3.66 -5.26 16.96
CA LEU A 74 -2.22 -5.20 16.72
C LEU A 74 -1.59 -3.96 17.35
N CYS A 75 -2.22 -2.78 17.21
CA CYS A 75 -1.76 -1.56 17.87
C CYS A 75 -1.79 -1.69 19.40
N ASP A 76 -2.82 -2.33 19.98
CA ASP A 76 -2.94 -2.55 21.42
C ASP A 76 -1.84 -3.47 21.97
N GLN A 77 -1.31 -4.37 21.15
CA GLN A 77 -0.14 -5.19 21.49
C GLN A 77 1.20 -4.47 21.30
N GLY A 78 1.20 -3.20 20.91
CA GLY A 78 2.40 -2.36 20.80
C GLY A 78 3.17 -2.52 19.47
N TYR A 79 2.57 -3.13 18.44
CA TYR A 79 3.18 -3.16 17.12
C TYR A 79 3.10 -1.80 16.42
N GLU A 80 4.11 -1.47 15.62
CA GLU A 80 4.01 -0.41 14.62
C GLU A 80 3.30 -0.98 13.38
N VAL A 81 2.03 -0.58 13.23
CA VAL A 81 1.12 -1.17 12.23
C VAL A 81 0.98 -0.27 11.01
N SER A 82 1.11 -0.84 9.83
CA SER A 82 0.72 -0.21 8.57
C SER A 82 -0.40 -0.97 7.89
N LEU A 83 -1.24 -0.23 7.15
CA LEU A 83 -2.31 -0.75 6.32
C LEU A 83 -2.03 -0.39 4.86
N GLU A 84 -1.86 -1.38 3.99
CA GLU A 84 -1.80 -1.17 2.54
C GLU A 84 -3.20 -1.37 1.95
N THR A 85 -3.78 -0.32 1.41
CA THR A 85 -5.13 -0.32 0.79
C THR A 85 -5.10 0.26 -0.61
N GLY A 86 -5.91 -0.29 -1.50
CA GLY A 86 -6.11 0.22 -2.85
C GLY A 86 -6.90 1.54 -2.93
N GLY A 87 -7.31 2.10 -1.78
CA GLY A 87 -8.00 3.39 -1.70
C GLY A 87 -9.45 3.41 -2.17
N ALA A 88 -10.02 2.25 -2.53
CA ALA A 88 -11.43 2.14 -2.95
C ALA A 88 -12.42 2.08 -1.77
N MET A 89 -11.94 1.68 -0.59
CA MET A 89 -12.75 1.56 0.63
C MET A 89 -12.55 2.78 1.54
N ASP A 90 -13.54 3.05 2.39
CA ASP A 90 -13.48 4.14 3.36
C ASP A 90 -12.44 3.87 4.45
N ILE A 91 -11.59 4.86 4.74
CA ILE A 91 -10.56 4.78 5.76
C ILE A 91 -10.91 5.52 7.07
N ALA A 92 -12.10 6.10 7.17
CA ALA A 92 -12.48 6.98 8.29
C ALA A 92 -12.39 6.27 9.65
N GLU A 93 -12.76 4.99 9.70
CA GLU A 93 -12.78 4.18 10.93
C GLU A 93 -11.45 3.46 11.23
N VAL A 94 -10.41 3.67 10.43
CA VAL A 94 -9.08 3.09 10.70
C VAL A 94 -8.50 3.69 11.97
N ASP A 95 -7.99 2.83 12.86
CA ASP A 95 -7.37 3.26 14.11
C ASP A 95 -6.30 4.34 13.85
N PRO A 96 -6.33 5.49 14.55
CA PRO A 96 -5.45 6.62 14.27
C PRO A 96 -3.96 6.34 14.47
N ARG A 97 -3.59 5.24 15.11
CA ARG A 97 -2.20 4.78 15.30
C ARG A 97 -1.65 4.08 14.06
N VAL A 98 -2.53 3.59 13.18
CA VAL A 98 -2.14 2.86 11.96
C VAL A 98 -1.60 3.83 10.91
N SER A 99 -0.46 3.49 10.32
CA SER A 99 0.07 4.20 9.16
C SER A 99 -0.60 3.68 7.88
N VAL A 100 -1.54 4.44 7.34
CA VAL A 100 -2.20 4.09 6.08
C VAL A 100 -1.25 4.38 4.91
N VAL A 101 -1.05 3.39 4.06
CA VAL A 101 -0.39 3.49 2.76
C VAL A 101 -1.47 3.32 1.70
N MET A 102 -1.97 4.43 1.17
CA MET A 102 -3.07 4.44 0.21
C MET A 102 -2.53 4.46 -1.22
N ASP A 103 -2.79 3.40 -1.97
CA ASP A 103 -2.40 3.27 -3.38
C ASP A 103 -3.46 3.91 -4.28
N LEU A 104 -3.22 5.13 -4.75
CA LEU A 104 -4.06 5.77 -5.75
C LEU A 104 -3.80 5.15 -7.12
N LYS A 105 -4.81 4.48 -7.64
CA LYS A 105 -4.74 3.72 -8.88
C LYS A 105 -4.64 4.64 -10.09
N ALA A 106 -3.52 4.55 -10.81
CA ALA A 106 -3.28 5.29 -12.03
C ALA A 106 -4.16 4.79 -13.19
N PRO A 107 -4.38 5.60 -14.25
CA PRO A 107 -5.22 5.21 -15.38
C PRO A 107 -4.86 3.87 -16.01
N GLY A 108 -3.58 3.59 -16.20
CA GLY A 108 -3.09 2.34 -16.78
C GLY A 108 -3.44 1.09 -15.97
N SER A 109 -3.74 1.23 -14.67
CA SER A 109 -4.18 0.11 -13.84
C SER A 109 -5.56 -0.45 -14.22
N GLY A 110 -6.37 0.32 -14.96
CA GLY A 110 -7.77 0.01 -15.23
C GLY A 110 -8.73 0.32 -14.08
N GLU A 111 -8.22 0.67 -12.90
CA GLU A 111 -8.99 0.83 -11.66
C GLU A 111 -9.05 2.27 -11.13
N GLN A 112 -8.62 3.26 -11.92
CA GLN A 112 -8.63 4.68 -11.55
C GLN A 112 -10.00 5.16 -11.07
N HIS A 113 -11.09 4.68 -11.69
CA HIS A 113 -12.47 5.06 -11.38
C HIS A 113 -12.93 4.60 -10.00
N ASN A 114 -12.23 3.67 -9.39
CA ASN A 114 -12.51 3.16 -8.04
C ASN A 114 -11.73 3.91 -6.94
N ASN A 115 -10.91 4.91 -7.29
CA ASN A 115 -10.28 5.77 -6.28
C ASN A 115 -11.34 6.56 -5.52
N ARG A 116 -11.48 6.31 -4.22
CA ARG A 116 -12.34 7.10 -3.34
C ARG A 116 -11.59 8.36 -2.88
N LEU A 117 -11.72 9.45 -3.65
CA LEU A 117 -10.98 10.69 -3.36
C LEU A 117 -11.38 11.34 -2.04
N GLU A 118 -12.56 11.01 -1.49
CA GLU A 118 -13.01 11.40 -0.15
C GLU A 118 -12.10 10.88 0.97
N ASN A 119 -11.25 9.90 0.70
CA ASN A 119 -10.23 9.44 1.64
C ASN A 119 -9.07 10.45 1.78
N ILE A 120 -8.79 11.27 0.77
CA ILE A 120 -7.64 12.18 0.79
C ILE A 120 -7.69 13.18 1.95
N PRO A 121 -8.82 13.84 2.25
CA PRO A 121 -8.93 14.72 3.41
C PRO A 121 -8.74 14.02 4.77
N LEU A 122 -8.88 12.69 4.84
CA LEU A 122 -8.72 11.89 6.06
C LEU A 122 -7.27 11.50 6.31
N LEU A 123 -6.40 11.67 5.31
CA LEU A 123 -4.98 11.36 5.44
C LEU A 123 -4.28 12.30 6.44
N ARG A 124 -3.28 11.77 7.14
CA ARG A 124 -2.53 12.42 8.21
C ARG A 124 -1.01 12.42 7.90
N PRO A 125 -0.20 13.24 8.60
CA PRO A 125 1.25 13.34 8.35
C PRO A 125 2.05 12.04 8.53
N HIS A 126 1.51 11.02 9.21
CA HIS A 126 2.16 9.70 9.33
C HIS A 126 1.66 8.69 8.31
N HIS A 127 0.72 9.07 7.44
CA HIS A 127 0.25 8.26 6.33
C HIS A 127 1.12 8.46 5.09
N GLN A 128 0.91 7.63 4.09
CA GLN A 128 1.61 7.70 2.81
C GLN A 128 0.62 7.51 1.66
N VAL A 129 0.93 8.12 0.52
CA VAL A 129 0.22 7.88 -0.75
C VAL A 129 1.19 7.21 -1.71
N LYS A 130 0.75 6.16 -2.37
CA LYS A 130 1.55 5.40 -3.34
C LYS A 130 0.91 5.49 -4.72
N PHE A 131 1.75 5.63 -5.73
CA PHE A 131 1.39 5.51 -7.14
C PHE A 131 2.25 4.43 -7.78
N VAL A 132 1.62 3.48 -8.46
CA VAL A 132 2.29 2.46 -9.27
C VAL A 132 2.06 2.82 -10.73
N LEU A 133 3.13 3.08 -11.47
CA LEU A 133 3.14 3.78 -12.75
C LEU A 133 3.70 2.86 -13.85
N ALA A 134 2.94 2.71 -14.93
CA ALA A 134 3.32 1.86 -16.05
C ALA A 134 4.00 2.64 -17.19
N ASP A 135 3.67 3.91 -17.34
CA ASP A 135 4.15 4.74 -18.45
C ASP A 135 4.15 6.24 -18.11
N ARG A 136 4.47 7.06 -19.11
CA ARG A 136 4.48 8.52 -18.99
C ARG A 136 3.09 9.12 -18.72
N LYS A 137 2.01 8.51 -19.19
CA LYS A 137 0.65 9.01 -18.96
C LYS A 137 0.25 8.85 -17.50
N ASP A 138 0.59 7.69 -16.91
CA ASP A 138 0.38 7.44 -15.48
C ASP A 138 1.19 8.42 -14.63
N TYR A 139 2.44 8.69 -15.02
CA TYR A 139 3.30 9.65 -14.34
C TYR A 139 2.72 11.08 -14.39
N ASP A 140 2.30 11.56 -15.56
CA ASP A 140 1.71 12.90 -15.72
C ASP A 140 0.41 13.02 -14.93
N TRP A 141 -0.41 11.97 -14.89
CA TRP A 141 -1.61 11.93 -14.07
C TRP A 141 -1.27 11.95 -12.56
N ALA A 142 -0.27 11.19 -12.12
CA ALA A 142 0.16 11.18 -10.73
C ALA A 142 0.67 12.57 -10.29
N ARG A 143 1.42 13.28 -11.15
CA ARG A 143 1.82 14.68 -10.92
C ARG A 143 0.61 15.60 -10.75
N PHE A 144 -0.37 15.48 -11.63
CA PHE A 144 -1.62 16.25 -11.53
C PHE A 144 -2.31 16.01 -10.19
N MET A 145 -2.44 14.75 -9.75
CA MET A 145 -3.03 14.39 -8.45
C MET A 145 -2.22 14.94 -7.26
N LEU A 146 -0.90 14.88 -7.37
CA LEU A 146 0.02 15.41 -6.37
C LEU A 146 -0.20 16.90 -6.12
N ASP A 147 -0.31 17.67 -7.19
CA ASP A 147 -0.50 19.14 -7.12
C ASP A 147 -1.93 19.49 -6.72
N GLN A 148 -2.94 18.90 -7.37
CA GLN A 148 -4.36 19.18 -7.11
C GLN A 148 -4.76 18.92 -5.66
N HIS A 149 -4.23 17.87 -5.05
CA HIS A 149 -4.57 17.50 -3.68
C HIS A 149 -3.52 17.91 -2.66
N GLN A 150 -2.45 18.59 -3.08
CA GLN A 150 -1.35 19.03 -2.22
C GLN A 150 -0.80 17.87 -1.35
N LEU A 151 -0.63 16.70 -1.97
CA LEU A 151 -0.30 15.47 -1.25
C LEU A 151 0.99 15.57 -0.40
N PRO A 152 2.10 16.20 -0.86
CA PRO A 152 3.32 16.33 -0.06
C PRO A 152 3.14 17.13 1.23
N GLN A 153 2.11 17.99 1.33
CA GLN A 153 1.79 18.75 2.53
C GLN A 153 0.85 18.01 3.47
N ARG A 154 0.20 16.94 3.00
CA ARG A 154 -0.79 16.16 3.78
C ARG A 154 -0.21 14.94 4.43
N VAL A 155 0.70 14.26 3.75
CA VAL A 155 1.22 12.96 4.17
C VAL A 155 2.73 12.99 4.40
N GLY A 156 3.25 12.00 5.11
CA GLY A 156 4.67 11.91 5.38
C GLY A 156 5.52 11.64 4.14
N ASP A 157 5.02 10.79 3.24
CA ASP A 157 5.66 10.52 1.96
C ASP A 157 4.64 10.30 0.84
N VAL A 158 4.97 10.73 -0.36
CA VAL A 158 4.35 10.27 -1.60
C VAL A 158 5.33 9.36 -2.32
N LEU A 159 4.91 8.14 -2.65
CA LEU A 159 5.75 7.08 -3.22
C LEU A 159 5.43 6.90 -4.70
N PHE A 160 6.45 6.97 -5.55
CA PHE A 160 6.36 6.60 -6.96
C PHE A 160 7.11 5.30 -7.21
N SER A 161 6.40 4.29 -7.72
CA SER A 161 6.93 2.96 -8.01
C SER A 161 6.68 2.60 -9.47
N PRO A 162 7.67 2.08 -10.21
CA PRO A 162 7.45 1.61 -11.56
C PRO A 162 6.75 0.25 -11.56
N VAL A 163 5.86 0.00 -12.53
CA VAL A 163 5.36 -1.34 -12.82
C VAL A 163 6.51 -2.17 -13.36
N GLN A 164 6.81 -3.29 -12.72
CA GLN A 164 7.90 -4.18 -13.14
C GLN A 164 7.67 -4.70 -14.57
N GLY A 165 8.69 -4.57 -15.40
CA GLY A 165 8.66 -5.03 -16.79
C GLY A 165 7.91 -4.10 -17.78
N GLN A 166 7.28 -3.01 -17.30
CA GLN A 166 6.61 -2.02 -18.17
C GLN A 166 7.34 -0.68 -18.16
N LEU A 167 7.70 -0.15 -17.00
CA LEU A 167 8.46 1.10 -16.87
C LEU A 167 9.84 0.80 -16.28
N ALA A 168 10.88 1.21 -16.98
CA ALA A 168 12.25 1.07 -16.49
C ALA A 168 12.46 1.91 -15.23
N PRO A 169 13.01 1.35 -14.13
CA PRO A 169 13.23 2.09 -12.90
C PRO A 169 14.06 3.37 -13.08
N GLY A 170 15.12 3.32 -13.91
CA GLY A 170 15.95 4.48 -14.21
C GLY A 170 15.17 5.59 -14.91
N GLU A 171 14.29 5.25 -15.85
CA GLU A 171 13.45 6.22 -16.56
C GLU A 171 12.50 6.97 -15.62
N LEU A 172 11.84 6.28 -14.70
CA LEU A 172 11.03 6.93 -13.68
C LEU A 172 11.85 7.83 -12.76
N ALA A 173 13.03 7.37 -12.35
CA ALA A 173 13.93 8.16 -11.52
C ALA A 173 14.39 9.44 -12.24
N ASP A 174 14.74 9.35 -13.53
CA ASP A 174 15.12 10.50 -14.34
C ASP A 174 13.97 11.53 -14.46
N TRP A 175 12.75 11.08 -14.64
CA TRP A 175 11.58 11.99 -14.66
C TRP A 175 11.39 12.71 -13.33
N ILE A 176 11.48 11.99 -12.21
CA ILE A 176 11.36 12.57 -10.86
C ILE A 176 12.42 13.63 -10.62
N VAL A 177 13.69 13.36 -11.00
CA VAL A 177 14.80 14.30 -10.84
C VAL A 177 14.64 15.51 -11.75
N ALA A 178 14.30 15.30 -13.02
CA ALA A 178 14.11 16.38 -14.00
C ALA A 178 12.99 17.35 -13.57
N ASP A 179 11.88 16.80 -13.07
CA ASP A 179 10.73 17.57 -12.62
C ASP A 179 10.85 18.07 -11.16
N ARG A 180 11.93 17.69 -10.44
CA ARG A 180 12.20 18.06 -9.04
C ARG A 180 11.02 17.76 -8.11
N LEU A 181 10.38 16.61 -8.32
CA LEU A 181 9.18 16.26 -7.53
C LEU A 181 9.54 15.92 -6.07
N PRO A 182 8.76 16.42 -5.10
CA PRO A 182 8.92 16.09 -3.68
C PRO A 182 8.31 14.71 -3.37
N VAL A 183 8.80 13.67 -4.06
CA VAL A 183 8.32 12.30 -3.92
C VAL A 183 9.48 11.36 -3.63
N ARG A 184 9.19 10.22 -3.03
CA ARG A 184 10.15 9.15 -2.81
C ARG A 184 10.00 8.09 -3.90
N PHE A 185 11.08 7.86 -4.65
CA PHE A 185 11.17 6.70 -5.54
C PHE A 185 11.25 5.42 -4.72
N GLN A 186 10.47 4.41 -5.09
CA GLN A 186 10.45 3.12 -4.40
C GLN A 186 10.38 1.94 -5.36
N LEU A 187 11.25 0.96 -5.16
CA LEU A 187 11.14 -0.36 -5.77
C LEU A 187 10.44 -1.35 -4.82
N GLN A 188 9.78 -2.35 -5.40
CA GLN A 188 9.29 -3.50 -4.67
C GLN A 188 10.46 -4.44 -4.37
N LEU A 189 11.01 -4.35 -3.14
CA LEU A 189 12.23 -5.07 -2.76
C LEU A 189 12.10 -6.58 -2.88
N HIS A 190 10.92 -7.16 -2.58
CA HIS A 190 10.71 -8.59 -2.67
C HIS A 190 10.93 -9.12 -4.09
N LYS A 191 10.56 -8.35 -5.12
CA LYS A 191 10.79 -8.71 -6.52
C LYS A 191 12.26 -8.69 -6.87
N LEU A 192 13.01 -7.73 -6.32
CA LEU A 192 14.44 -7.62 -6.53
C LEU A 192 15.22 -8.73 -5.81
N LEU A 193 14.84 -9.05 -4.56
CA LEU A 193 15.58 -9.98 -3.71
C LEU A 193 15.22 -11.45 -3.96
N TRP A 194 13.97 -11.74 -4.31
CA TRP A 194 13.44 -13.12 -4.36
C TRP A 194 12.67 -13.45 -5.64
N ASN A 195 12.84 -12.66 -6.71
CA ASN A 195 12.21 -12.92 -8.01
C ASN A 195 10.70 -13.20 -7.90
N ASP A 196 9.98 -12.38 -7.14
CA ASP A 196 8.53 -12.49 -6.98
C ASP A 196 8.06 -13.77 -6.25
N ALA A 197 8.92 -14.40 -5.45
CA ALA A 197 8.54 -15.56 -4.66
C ALA A 197 7.43 -15.20 -3.65
N ARG A 198 6.36 -16.00 -3.61
CA ARG A 198 5.24 -15.78 -2.69
C ARG A 198 5.67 -15.93 -1.23
N GLY A 199 5.13 -15.10 -0.34
CA GLY A 199 5.36 -15.16 1.10
C GLY A 199 6.73 -14.63 1.55
N ARG A 200 7.35 -13.78 0.73
CA ARG A 200 8.63 -13.12 1.02
C ARG A 200 8.50 -11.60 1.12
#